data_f65e36e86bd6c0a604099eb317b20bfe
#
_entry.id   f65e36e86bd6c0a604099eb317b20bfe
#
_cell.length_a   1.000
_cell.length_b   1.000
_cell.length_c   1.000
_cell.angle_alpha   90.00
_cell.angle_beta   90.00
_cell.angle_gamma   90.00
#
_symmetry.space_group_name_H-M   'P 1'
#
loop_
_entity.id
_entity.type
_entity.pdbx_description
1 polymer ?
#
loop_
_entity_poly.entity_id
_entity_poly.type
_entity_poly.pdbx_seq_one_letter_code
_entity_poly.pdbx_strand_id
1 'polypeptide(L)'
;MNAEYYSKIIEALIEFIDEGVYIVDQDGVGQYYNKAMASMEKVNMDDVLGKKFHEAFPDFRMGESTMFRALTKKEPTLKKQQTYKNLYGKEITTINSTIPIIVDGEAVAAVEVAKDITDIRKMSDKLLKLQENTIEKTDAAAVENEDALRPPSGIRKYTFDDIYGENPKFKEVVNRAKRAAGNDASVFIYGETGTGKELFAQSIHYGGPRRDKPFLAQNCAAIPETLLEGILFGTTKGSFTGAIDRAGLFEQANGGTLLLDEISAMPYDLQSKLLRVLQENYVRRVGGNKDIPVKVRIIATVNEPPEDLIQQGMLRKDLYYRLNVINISIPALRERTDDIPVLAERFLEKHNKRFQKELWMVSDEAIKKLQKYDYPGNVRELENIIEQTVSMADKEHVLTEKLLSMPETGRRVKRPEFDYDADRPLDEYLDAIEERIIKEALVAWDGNITKAANALQIKRQTLQHKLKKYHVFDMK
;
A
#
# COMPACT_ATOMS: atom_id res chain seq x y z
N MET A 1 -23.94 33.31 14.88
CA MET A 1 -22.47 33.27 14.99
C MET A 1 -21.93 34.41 14.16
N ASN A 2 -20.96 35.16 14.66
CA ASN A 2 -20.48 36.42 14.07
C ASN A 2 -19.37 36.11 13.03
N ALA A 3 -19.22 36.91 11.98
CA ALA A 3 -18.18 36.81 10.96
C ALA A 3 -16.76 36.68 11.54
N GLU A 4 -16.49 37.42 12.63
CA GLU A 4 -15.22 37.36 13.38
C GLU A 4 -14.92 35.96 13.96
N TYR A 5 -15.94 35.21 14.37
CA TYR A 5 -15.78 33.85 14.88
C TYR A 5 -15.35 32.88 13.75
N TYR A 6 -15.94 32.99 12.58
CA TYR A 6 -15.54 32.18 11.44
C TYR A 6 -14.16 32.54 10.91
N SER A 7 -13.78 33.83 10.91
CA SER A 7 -12.43 34.27 10.54
C SER A 7 -11.37 33.62 11.43
N LYS A 8 -11.55 33.67 12.75
CA LYS A 8 -10.60 33.06 13.69
C LYS A 8 -10.49 31.54 13.56
N ILE A 9 -11.60 30.85 13.27
CA ILE A 9 -11.56 29.39 13.01
C ILE A 9 -10.78 29.10 11.73
N ILE A 10 -11.04 29.83 10.66
CA ILE A 10 -10.37 29.64 9.37
C ILE A 10 -8.88 29.93 9.51
N GLU A 11 -8.50 31.03 10.16
CA GLU A 11 -7.11 31.35 10.45
C GLU A 11 -6.41 30.23 11.23
N ALA A 12 -7.05 29.73 12.31
CA ALA A 12 -6.49 28.65 13.10
C ALA A 12 -6.34 27.34 12.31
N LEU A 13 -7.31 27.01 11.45
CA LEU A 13 -7.25 25.85 10.58
C LEU A 13 -6.11 25.96 9.57
N ILE A 14 -5.98 27.11 8.91
CA ILE A 14 -4.93 27.34 7.88
C ILE A 14 -3.53 27.33 8.52
N GLU A 15 -3.37 27.81 9.75
CA GLU A 15 -2.10 27.74 10.49
C GLU A 15 -1.75 26.32 10.97
N PHE A 16 -2.74 25.45 11.16
CA PHE A 16 -2.55 24.09 11.66
C PHE A 16 -2.18 23.08 10.56
N ILE A 17 -2.51 23.37 9.29
CA ILE A 17 -2.16 22.47 8.18
C ILE A 17 -0.67 22.57 7.83
N ASP A 18 -0.07 21.38 7.54
CA ASP A 18 1.35 21.28 7.13
C ASP A 18 1.60 21.70 5.67
N GLU A 19 0.55 21.99 4.91
CA GLU A 19 0.64 22.48 3.54
C GLU A 19 0.74 24.01 3.51
N GLY A 20 1.53 24.54 2.59
CA GLY A 20 1.66 25.98 2.41
C GLY A 20 0.36 26.59 1.87
N VAL A 21 -0.13 27.65 2.51
CA VAL A 21 -1.31 28.40 2.04
C VAL A 21 -0.93 29.84 1.78
N TYR A 22 -1.26 30.32 0.57
CA TYR A 22 -1.10 31.71 0.15
C TYR A 22 -2.42 32.23 -0.43
N ILE A 23 -2.86 33.41 0.04
CA ILE A 23 -4.09 34.06 -0.41
C ILE A 23 -3.74 35.47 -0.87
N VAL A 24 -4.17 35.81 -2.08
CA VAL A 24 -4.07 37.17 -2.64
C VAL A 24 -5.48 37.71 -2.92
N ASP A 25 -5.63 39.03 -2.86
CA ASP A 25 -6.85 39.71 -3.27
C ASP A 25 -6.96 39.87 -4.80
N GLN A 26 -7.99 40.56 -5.25
CA GLN A 26 -8.26 40.82 -6.68
C GLN A 26 -7.14 41.60 -7.39
N ASP A 27 -6.35 42.39 -6.66
CA ASP A 27 -5.24 43.19 -7.18
C ASP A 27 -3.90 42.41 -7.12
N GLY A 28 -3.94 41.15 -6.62
CA GLY A 28 -2.78 40.28 -6.45
C GLY A 28 -1.91 40.64 -5.27
N VAL A 29 -2.46 41.33 -4.27
CA VAL A 29 -1.76 41.70 -3.02
C VAL A 29 -1.92 40.57 -2.00
N GLY A 30 -0.83 40.14 -1.37
CA GLY A 30 -0.81 39.09 -0.36
C GLY A 30 -1.59 39.46 0.88
N GLN A 31 -2.66 38.73 1.16
CA GLN A 31 -3.56 38.92 2.30
C GLN A 31 -3.29 37.92 3.42
N TYR A 32 -2.86 36.71 3.07
CA TYR A 32 -2.57 35.66 4.03
C TYR A 32 -1.46 34.73 3.53
N TYR A 33 -0.55 34.36 4.44
CA TYR A 33 0.61 33.51 4.13
C TYR A 33 0.96 32.72 5.38
N ASN A 34 0.71 31.38 5.40
CA ASN A 34 0.89 30.59 6.61
C ASN A 34 2.36 30.21 6.89
N LYS A 35 2.62 29.71 8.09
CA LYS A 35 3.97 29.29 8.51
C LYS A 35 4.54 28.17 7.66
N ALA A 36 3.69 27.24 7.21
CA ALA A 36 4.14 26.14 6.34
C ALA A 36 4.68 26.70 5.01
N MET A 37 3.97 27.65 4.38
CA MET A 37 4.43 28.30 3.17
C MET A 37 5.72 29.10 3.38
N ALA A 38 5.79 29.88 4.48
CA ALA A 38 6.97 30.64 4.85
C ALA A 38 8.20 29.75 5.07
N SER A 39 8.02 28.61 5.72
CA SER A 39 9.07 27.62 5.95
C SER A 39 9.56 26.97 4.67
N MET A 40 8.64 26.59 3.77
CA MET A 40 8.93 25.99 2.47
C MET A 40 9.72 26.92 1.56
N GLU A 41 9.23 28.16 1.40
CA GLU A 41 9.85 29.19 0.57
C GLU A 41 11.09 29.83 1.24
N LYS A 42 11.23 29.66 2.56
CA LYS A 42 12.23 30.36 3.38
C LYS A 42 12.13 31.87 3.29
N VAL A 43 10.92 32.38 3.28
CA VAL A 43 10.60 33.82 3.19
C VAL A 43 10.01 34.26 4.52
N ASN A 44 10.33 35.49 4.95
CA ASN A 44 9.63 36.09 6.07
C ASN A 44 8.23 36.52 5.63
N MET A 45 7.19 36.22 6.42
CA MET A 45 5.80 36.58 6.08
C MET A 45 5.62 38.08 5.84
N ASP A 46 6.35 38.93 6.56
CA ASP A 46 6.36 40.41 6.40
C ASP A 46 6.90 40.85 5.02
N ASP A 47 7.66 39.99 4.35
CA ASP A 47 8.19 40.29 3.02
C ASP A 47 7.19 39.98 1.89
N VAL A 48 6.10 39.28 2.19
CA VAL A 48 5.06 38.86 1.23
C VAL A 48 3.72 39.55 1.49
N LEU A 49 3.33 39.66 2.76
CA LEU A 49 2.05 40.28 3.14
C LEU A 49 2.01 41.76 2.78
N GLY A 50 0.88 42.21 2.20
CA GLY A 50 0.66 43.58 1.78
C GLY A 50 1.42 43.99 0.52
N LYS A 51 2.19 43.07 -0.12
CA LYS A 51 2.88 43.32 -1.38
C LYS A 51 2.19 42.61 -2.54
N LYS A 52 2.35 43.14 -3.74
CA LYS A 52 1.90 42.49 -4.96
C LYS A 52 2.74 41.23 -5.22
N PHE A 53 2.13 40.19 -5.76
CA PHE A 53 2.81 38.93 -6.06
C PHE A 53 4.12 39.07 -6.81
N HIS A 54 4.17 39.95 -7.84
CA HIS A 54 5.38 40.20 -8.64
C HIS A 54 6.47 40.98 -7.92
N GLU A 55 6.12 41.72 -6.86
CA GLU A 55 7.09 42.40 -5.98
C GLU A 55 7.70 41.46 -4.97
N ALA A 56 6.87 40.55 -4.43
CA ALA A 56 7.32 39.53 -3.51
C ALA A 56 8.14 38.42 -4.20
N PHE A 57 7.82 38.09 -5.45
CA PHE A 57 8.46 37.03 -6.24
C PHE A 57 8.89 37.52 -7.64
N PRO A 58 9.94 38.35 -7.75
CA PRO A 58 10.34 39.00 -9.01
C PRO A 58 10.81 38.03 -10.12
N ASP A 59 11.33 36.83 -9.71
CA ASP A 59 11.81 35.82 -10.66
C ASP A 59 10.67 34.97 -11.26
N PHE A 60 9.44 35.16 -10.81
CA PHE A 60 8.28 34.40 -11.27
C PHE A 60 7.69 35.06 -12.54
N ARG A 61 7.66 34.33 -13.66
CA ARG A 61 7.04 34.83 -14.90
C ARG A 61 5.52 34.89 -14.74
N MET A 62 4.91 36.06 -14.89
CA MET A 62 3.45 36.26 -14.74
C MET A 62 2.61 35.28 -15.58
N GLY A 63 3.06 34.89 -16.79
CA GLY A 63 2.35 33.96 -17.66
C GLY A 63 2.30 32.51 -17.16
N GLU A 64 3.16 32.12 -16.20
CA GLU A 64 3.24 30.77 -15.63
C GLU A 64 2.57 30.68 -14.25
N SER A 65 2.20 31.82 -13.66
CA SER A 65 1.59 31.90 -12.34
C SER A 65 0.16 31.35 -12.33
N THR A 66 -0.08 30.35 -11.50
CA THR A 66 -1.42 29.78 -11.24
C THR A 66 -2.35 30.79 -10.58
N MET A 67 -1.80 31.65 -9.71
CA MET A 67 -2.54 32.73 -9.03
C MET A 67 -3.04 33.78 -10.02
N PHE A 68 -2.17 34.26 -10.90
CA PHE A 68 -2.55 35.23 -11.94
C PHE A 68 -3.61 34.66 -12.88
N ARG A 69 -3.49 33.38 -13.23
CA ARG A 69 -4.49 32.68 -14.05
C ARG A 69 -5.84 32.57 -13.33
N ALA A 70 -5.84 32.24 -12.03
CA ALA A 70 -7.05 32.16 -11.23
C ALA A 70 -7.79 33.52 -11.16
N LEU A 71 -7.06 34.62 -10.94
CA LEU A 71 -7.64 35.96 -10.88
C LEU A 71 -8.17 36.43 -12.25
N THR A 72 -7.41 36.20 -13.34
CA THR A 72 -7.74 36.77 -14.66
C THR A 72 -8.69 35.90 -15.48
N LYS A 73 -8.51 34.57 -15.47
CA LYS A 73 -9.33 33.64 -16.25
C LYS A 73 -10.47 33.03 -15.45
N LYS A 74 -10.49 33.25 -14.13
CA LYS A 74 -11.49 32.66 -13.20
C LYS A 74 -11.52 31.12 -13.26
N GLU A 75 -10.39 30.48 -13.66
CA GLU A 75 -10.26 29.03 -13.79
C GLU A 75 -9.42 28.45 -12.67
N PRO A 76 -9.85 27.36 -12.01
CA PRO A 76 -9.03 26.68 -11.04
C PRO A 76 -7.88 25.92 -11.73
N THR A 77 -6.76 25.82 -11.04
CA THR A 77 -5.67 24.93 -11.42
C THR A 77 -5.49 23.94 -10.28
N LEU A 78 -5.67 22.64 -10.52
CA LEU A 78 -5.60 21.62 -9.49
C LEU A 78 -4.38 20.71 -9.70
N LYS A 79 -3.69 20.39 -8.61
CA LYS A 79 -2.56 19.44 -8.55
C LYS A 79 -1.47 19.67 -9.60
N LYS A 80 -1.17 20.93 -9.90
CA LYS A 80 -0.09 21.28 -10.85
C LYS A 80 1.26 21.17 -10.17
N GLN A 81 2.11 20.31 -10.68
CA GLN A 81 3.50 20.23 -10.22
C GLN A 81 4.32 21.39 -10.80
N GLN A 82 5.06 22.07 -9.92
CA GLN A 82 5.97 23.17 -10.28
C GLN A 82 7.30 22.98 -9.59
N THR A 83 8.39 23.30 -10.28
CA THR A 83 9.75 23.36 -9.72
C THR A 83 10.30 24.74 -9.99
N TYR A 84 10.73 25.43 -8.95
CA TYR A 84 11.27 26.79 -9.03
C TYR A 84 12.38 26.98 -7.99
N LYS A 85 13.11 28.06 -8.07
CA LYS A 85 14.12 28.42 -7.08
C LYS A 85 13.52 29.39 -6.07
N ASN A 86 13.71 29.11 -4.79
CA ASN A 86 13.35 30.06 -3.75
C ASN A 86 14.35 31.23 -3.74
N LEU A 87 14.08 32.23 -2.90
CA LEU A 87 14.93 33.44 -2.78
C LEU A 87 16.42 33.16 -2.44
N TYR A 88 16.72 31.98 -1.90
CA TYR A 88 18.10 31.55 -1.63
C TYR A 88 18.70 30.69 -2.74
N GLY A 89 18.04 30.60 -3.91
CA GLY A 89 18.49 29.82 -5.04
C GLY A 89 18.34 28.31 -4.87
N LYS A 90 17.69 27.81 -3.79
CA LYS A 90 17.41 26.39 -3.57
C LYS A 90 16.22 25.99 -4.44
N GLU A 91 16.40 24.93 -5.20
CA GLU A 91 15.33 24.35 -6.01
C GLU A 91 14.31 23.63 -5.11
N ILE A 92 13.04 24.03 -5.25
CA ILE A 92 11.88 23.47 -4.56
C ILE A 92 10.93 22.89 -5.60
N THR A 93 10.37 21.72 -5.31
CA THR A 93 9.32 21.13 -6.13
C THR A 93 8.05 21.02 -5.30
N THR A 94 6.97 21.63 -5.80
CA THR A 94 5.67 21.65 -5.11
C THR A 94 4.58 21.10 -6.01
N ILE A 95 3.49 20.64 -5.36
CA ILE A 95 2.20 20.37 -6.01
C ILE A 95 1.26 21.46 -5.56
N ASN A 96 0.84 22.31 -6.49
CA ASN A 96 0.01 23.47 -6.21
C ASN A 96 -1.41 23.24 -6.70
N SER A 97 -2.38 23.63 -5.86
CA SER A 97 -3.78 23.76 -6.23
C SER A 97 -4.19 25.20 -5.98
N THR A 98 -4.63 25.90 -7.00
CA THR A 98 -5.01 27.32 -6.94
C THR A 98 -6.46 27.46 -7.40
N ILE A 99 -7.30 28.07 -6.58
CA ILE A 99 -8.70 28.32 -6.86
C ILE A 99 -9.03 29.81 -6.78
N PRO A 100 -9.84 30.35 -7.69
CA PRO A 100 -10.41 31.70 -7.55
C PRO A 100 -11.56 31.67 -6.55
N ILE A 101 -11.67 32.71 -5.75
CA ILE A 101 -12.86 33.00 -4.91
C ILE A 101 -13.72 33.98 -5.71
N ILE A 102 -14.89 33.52 -6.11
CA ILE A 102 -15.79 34.28 -6.99
C ILE A 102 -16.99 34.79 -6.16
N VAL A 103 -17.21 36.09 -6.19
CA VAL A 103 -18.37 36.76 -5.59
C VAL A 103 -19.01 37.64 -6.67
N ASP A 104 -20.31 37.51 -6.86
CA ASP A 104 -21.09 38.23 -7.89
C ASP A 104 -20.51 38.15 -9.32
N GLY A 105 -19.87 37.00 -9.64
CA GLY A 105 -19.26 36.76 -10.95
C GLY A 105 -17.85 37.34 -11.13
N GLU A 106 -17.30 38.03 -10.14
CA GLU A 106 -15.94 38.57 -10.14
C GLU A 106 -15.02 37.79 -9.20
N ALA A 107 -13.76 37.60 -9.60
CA ALA A 107 -12.75 36.97 -8.76
C ALA A 107 -12.25 38.00 -7.75
N VAL A 108 -12.67 37.86 -6.50
CA VAL A 108 -12.28 38.76 -5.39
C VAL A 108 -11.00 38.35 -4.68
N ALA A 109 -10.59 37.10 -4.85
CA ALA A 109 -9.34 36.54 -4.29
C ALA A 109 -8.90 35.29 -5.05
N ALA A 110 -7.65 34.88 -4.88
CA ALA A 110 -7.17 33.56 -5.25
C ALA A 110 -6.48 32.90 -4.06
N VAL A 111 -6.76 31.61 -3.87
CA VAL A 111 -6.17 30.80 -2.80
C VAL A 111 -5.32 29.72 -3.44
N GLU A 112 -4.06 29.64 -3.04
CA GLU A 112 -3.14 28.56 -3.41
C GLU A 112 -2.80 27.72 -2.20
N VAL A 113 -2.91 26.39 -2.40
CA VAL A 113 -2.41 25.39 -1.46
C VAL A 113 -1.25 24.66 -2.12
N ALA A 114 -0.08 24.67 -1.49
CA ALA A 114 1.17 24.10 -1.99
C ALA A 114 1.71 23.03 -1.06
N LYS A 115 2.06 21.86 -1.60
CA LYS A 115 2.72 20.77 -0.88
C LYS A 115 4.14 20.60 -1.38
N ASP A 116 5.12 20.70 -0.48
CA ASP A 116 6.51 20.42 -0.81
C ASP A 116 6.77 18.93 -1.00
N ILE A 117 7.25 18.56 -2.19
CA ILE A 117 7.63 17.18 -2.53
C ILE A 117 9.12 17.06 -2.88
N THR A 118 9.93 18.08 -2.56
CA THR A 118 11.33 18.17 -2.96
C THR A 118 12.15 16.96 -2.49
N ASP A 119 12.03 16.60 -1.22
CA ASP A 119 12.82 15.50 -0.65
C ASP A 119 12.31 14.12 -1.11
N ILE A 120 11.00 13.99 -1.25
CA ILE A 120 10.37 12.78 -1.82
C ILE A 120 10.89 12.55 -3.23
N ARG A 121 10.97 13.61 -4.04
CA ARG A 121 11.47 13.53 -5.40
C ARG A 121 12.95 13.15 -5.45
N LYS A 122 13.80 13.80 -4.63
CA LYS A 122 15.23 13.46 -4.54
C LYS A 122 15.47 12.02 -4.11
N MET A 123 14.68 11.51 -3.15
CA MET A 123 14.71 10.11 -2.76
C MET A 123 14.33 9.18 -3.90
N SER A 124 13.26 9.49 -4.62
CA SER A 124 12.82 8.72 -5.79
C SER A 124 13.89 8.67 -6.87
N ASP A 125 14.49 9.81 -7.23
CA ASP A 125 15.57 9.88 -8.21
C ASP A 125 16.81 9.09 -7.77
N LYS A 126 17.11 9.08 -6.47
CA LYS A 126 18.20 8.28 -5.91
C LYS A 126 17.91 6.79 -5.95
N LEU A 127 16.70 6.37 -5.60
CA LEU A 127 16.27 4.97 -5.68
C LEU A 127 16.30 4.45 -7.13
N LEU A 128 15.82 5.25 -8.07
CA LEU A 128 15.82 4.90 -9.47
C LEU A 128 17.24 4.79 -10.04
N LYS A 129 18.15 5.69 -9.67
CA LYS A 129 19.58 5.59 -10.04
C LYS A 129 20.24 4.33 -9.47
N LEU A 130 19.90 3.93 -8.26
CA LEU A 130 20.39 2.68 -7.66
C LEU A 130 19.88 1.45 -8.43
N GLN A 131 18.63 1.47 -8.90
CA GLN A 131 18.07 0.43 -9.76
C GLN A 131 18.76 0.37 -11.14
N GLU A 132 19.01 1.52 -11.78
CA GLU A 132 19.72 1.62 -13.06
C GLU A 132 21.16 1.06 -12.95
N ASN A 133 21.91 1.46 -11.93
CA ASN A 133 23.26 0.96 -11.67
C ASN A 133 23.31 -0.56 -11.43
N THR A 134 22.20 -1.14 -10.97
CA THR A 134 22.09 -2.60 -10.76
C THR A 134 21.86 -3.30 -12.11
N ILE A 135 21.11 -2.70 -13.03
CA ILE A 135 20.83 -3.24 -14.37
C ILE A 135 22.08 -3.12 -15.27
N GLU A 136 22.76 -1.96 -15.30
CA GLU A 136 23.97 -1.76 -16.11
C GLU A 136 25.14 -2.67 -15.70
N LYS A 137 25.28 -2.98 -14.39
CA LYS A 137 26.27 -3.94 -13.90
C LYS A 137 25.96 -5.39 -14.29
N THR A 138 24.70 -5.70 -14.56
CA THR A 138 24.28 -7.03 -15.02
C THR A 138 24.64 -7.23 -16.49
N ASP A 139 24.53 -6.19 -17.33
CA ASP A 139 24.86 -6.27 -18.76
C ASP A 139 26.37 -6.22 -19.02
N ALA A 140 27.15 -5.50 -18.21
CA ALA A 140 28.60 -5.42 -18.38
C ALA A 140 29.35 -6.67 -17.85
N ALA A 141 28.78 -7.43 -16.90
CA ALA A 141 29.38 -8.65 -16.36
C ALA A 141 29.13 -9.92 -17.20
N ALA A 142 28.26 -9.82 -18.20
CA ALA A 142 27.89 -10.98 -19.03
C ALA A 142 28.90 -11.33 -20.15
N VAL A 143 29.99 -10.56 -20.32
CA VAL A 143 30.93 -10.72 -21.44
C VAL A 143 32.23 -11.45 -21.10
N GLU A 144 32.58 -11.61 -19.82
CA GLU A 144 33.85 -12.30 -19.45
C GLU A 144 33.67 -13.19 -18.20
N ASN A 145 33.22 -14.42 -18.33
CA ASN A 145 33.53 -15.62 -17.53
C ASN A 145 32.33 -16.53 -17.34
N GLU A 146 32.43 -17.76 -17.87
CA GLU A 146 31.41 -18.83 -17.73
C GLU A 146 31.21 -19.33 -16.28
N ASP A 147 32.03 -18.89 -15.31
CA ASP A 147 31.90 -19.24 -13.88
C ASP A 147 31.25 -18.14 -13.01
N ALA A 148 30.80 -17.02 -13.61
CA ALA A 148 30.24 -15.87 -12.89
C ALA A 148 28.70 -15.79 -12.96
N LEU A 149 27.99 -16.92 -12.87
CA LEU A 149 26.53 -16.99 -12.73
C LEU A 149 26.03 -16.66 -11.31
N ARG A 150 26.72 -15.73 -10.60
CA ARG A 150 26.20 -15.14 -9.37
C ARG A 150 25.90 -13.67 -9.62
N PRO A 151 24.62 -13.23 -9.53
CA PRO A 151 24.30 -11.81 -9.58
C PRO A 151 25.05 -11.07 -8.46
N PRO A 152 25.43 -9.78 -8.66
CA PRO A 152 26.05 -8.99 -7.62
C PRO A 152 25.16 -9.01 -6.38
N SER A 153 25.78 -9.26 -5.25
CA SER A 153 25.20 -9.41 -3.90
C SER A 153 24.02 -8.49 -3.63
N GLY A 154 22.81 -9.05 -3.50
CA GLY A 154 21.68 -8.38 -2.86
C GLY A 154 20.28 -8.79 -3.28
N ILE A 155 20.03 -9.24 -4.51
CA ILE A 155 18.66 -9.61 -4.93
C ILE A 155 18.57 -11.15 -4.99
N ARG A 156 17.96 -11.73 -3.94
CA ARG A 156 17.65 -13.17 -3.93
C ARG A 156 16.58 -13.45 -5.00
N LYS A 157 16.91 -14.29 -5.96
CA LYS A 157 15.94 -14.83 -6.93
C LYS A 157 15.16 -15.95 -6.25
N TYR A 158 13.85 -15.82 -6.19
CA TYR A 158 12.97 -16.86 -5.69
C TYR A 158 12.46 -17.73 -6.84
N THR A 159 12.43 -19.04 -6.58
CA THR A 159 11.91 -20.06 -7.52
C THR A 159 10.80 -20.85 -6.84
N PHE A 160 10.16 -21.77 -7.58
CA PHE A 160 9.15 -22.66 -6.98
C PHE A 160 9.71 -23.57 -5.89
N ASP A 161 11.03 -23.77 -5.82
CA ASP A 161 11.69 -24.55 -4.77
C ASP A 161 11.75 -23.79 -3.42
N ASP A 162 11.53 -22.50 -3.46
CA ASP A 162 11.43 -21.64 -2.25
C ASP A 162 10.00 -21.60 -1.69
N ILE A 163 9.01 -22.21 -2.37
CA ILE A 163 7.61 -22.24 -1.95
C ILE A 163 7.34 -23.54 -1.18
N TYR A 164 7.20 -23.43 0.12
CA TYR A 164 6.98 -24.57 1.03
C TYR A 164 5.51 -24.66 1.44
N GLY A 165 4.96 -25.88 1.40
CA GLY A 165 3.62 -26.21 1.88
C GLY A 165 3.19 -27.61 1.46
N GLU A 166 2.48 -28.28 2.36
CA GLU A 166 1.99 -29.65 2.20
C GLU A 166 0.47 -29.68 1.99
N ASN A 167 -0.24 -28.61 2.33
CA ASN A 167 -1.69 -28.52 2.21
C ASN A 167 -2.16 -28.76 0.77
N PRO A 168 -3.12 -29.65 0.53
CA PRO A 168 -3.58 -29.99 -0.83
C PRO A 168 -4.07 -28.78 -1.65
N LYS A 169 -4.86 -27.89 -1.03
CA LYS A 169 -5.36 -26.68 -1.70
C LYS A 169 -4.22 -25.76 -2.09
N PHE A 170 -3.22 -25.60 -1.21
CA PHE A 170 -2.04 -24.79 -1.51
C PHE A 170 -1.19 -25.42 -2.62
N LYS A 171 -1.01 -26.75 -2.64
CA LYS A 171 -0.32 -27.46 -3.75
C LYS A 171 -1.02 -27.26 -5.09
N GLU A 172 -2.35 -27.19 -5.13
CA GLU A 172 -3.10 -26.86 -6.35
C GLU A 172 -2.77 -25.44 -6.84
N VAL A 173 -2.69 -24.47 -5.93
CA VAL A 173 -2.31 -23.07 -6.26
C VAL A 173 -0.89 -23.03 -6.83
N VAL A 174 0.07 -23.72 -6.21
CA VAL A 174 1.45 -23.83 -6.71
C VAL A 174 1.50 -24.48 -8.10
N ASN A 175 0.75 -25.56 -8.31
CA ASN A 175 0.67 -26.23 -9.62
C ASN A 175 0.04 -25.31 -10.69
N ARG A 176 -0.95 -24.51 -10.32
CA ARG A 176 -1.53 -23.49 -11.21
C ARG A 176 -0.51 -22.42 -11.57
N ALA A 177 0.28 -21.95 -10.59
CA ALA A 177 1.38 -21.01 -10.83
C ALA A 177 2.48 -21.58 -11.72
N LYS A 178 2.87 -22.86 -11.54
CA LYS A 178 3.80 -23.56 -12.43
C LYS A 178 3.30 -23.62 -13.88
N ARG A 179 2.01 -23.91 -14.08
CA ARG A 179 1.39 -23.87 -15.43
C ARG A 179 1.37 -22.46 -16.00
N ALA A 180 1.09 -21.45 -15.17
CA ALA A 180 1.13 -20.05 -15.59
C ALA A 180 2.53 -19.62 -16.02
N ALA A 181 3.59 -20.13 -15.41
CA ALA A 181 4.98 -19.83 -15.79
C ALA A 181 5.28 -20.19 -17.27
N GLY A 182 4.68 -21.25 -17.79
CA GLY A 182 4.92 -21.75 -19.14
C GLY A 182 4.35 -20.92 -20.29
N ASN A 183 3.65 -19.81 -20.02
CA ASN A 183 3.05 -18.96 -21.06
C ASN A 183 3.23 -17.47 -20.79
N ASP A 184 2.85 -16.62 -21.75
CA ASP A 184 3.01 -15.16 -21.71
C ASP A 184 1.78 -14.40 -21.17
N ALA A 185 0.71 -15.11 -20.78
CA ALA A 185 -0.51 -14.48 -20.29
C ALA A 185 -0.27 -13.66 -19.01
N SER A 186 -1.05 -12.59 -18.83
CA SER A 186 -1.06 -11.82 -17.58
C SER A 186 -1.54 -12.69 -16.42
N VAL A 187 -0.94 -12.49 -15.26
CA VAL A 187 -1.29 -13.21 -14.04
C VAL A 187 -1.78 -12.21 -12.99
N PHE A 188 -2.91 -12.52 -12.39
CA PHE A 188 -3.46 -11.75 -11.29
C PHE A 188 -3.39 -12.59 -10.01
N ILE A 189 -2.67 -12.10 -9.00
CA ILE A 189 -2.44 -12.81 -7.75
C ILE A 189 -3.21 -12.10 -6.64
N TYR A 190 -4.16 -12.78 -6.05
CA TYR A 190 -4.83 -12.36 -4.84
C TYR A 190 -4.30 -13.14 -3.63
N GLY A 191 -4.19 -12.47 -2.51
CA GLY A 191 -3.87 -13.08 -1.22
C GLY A 191 -3.58 -12.01 -0.19
N GLU A 192 -3.94 -12.27 1.06
CA GLU A 192 -3.71 -11.34 2.17
C GLU A 192 -2.24 -10.93 2.27
N THR A 193 -1.98 -9.84 3.00
CA THR A 193 -0.61 -9.39 3.28
C THR A 193 0.18 -10.49 3.97
N GLY A 194 1.42 -10.72 3.50
CA GLY A 194 2.32 -11.73 4.08
C GLY A 194 2.09 -13.17 3.64
N THR A 195 1.20 -13.45 2.67
CA THR A 195 0.97 -14.81 2.12
C THR A 195 2.06 -15.29 1.15
N GLY A 196 2.94 -14.37 0.68
CA GLY A 196 4.04 -14.69 -0.25
C GLY A 196 3.76 -14.36 -1.72
N LYS A 197 2.88 -13.40 -2.03
CA LYS A 197 2.54 -12.98 -3.41
C LYS A 197 3.76 -12.69 -4.27
N GLU A 198 4.75 -11.97 -3.75
CA GLU A 198 5.98 -11.64 -4.47
C GLU A 198 6.80 -12.90 -4.79
N LEU A 199 6.86 -13.87 -3.85
CA LEU A 199 7.51 -15.16 -4.03
C LEU A 199 6.90 -15.92 -5.22
N PHE A 200 5.57 -15.95 -5.33
CA PHE A 200 4.85 -16.53 -6.47
C PHE A 200 5.16 -15.77 -7.77
N ALA A 201 5.14 -14.44 -7.75
CA ALA A 201 5.40 -13.63 -8.94
C ALA A 201 6.81 -13.87 -9.50
N GLN A 202 7.82 -13.88 -8.63
CA GLN A 202 9.20 -14.20 -9.02
C GLN A 202 9.32 -15.65 -9.53
N SER A 203 8.73 -16.62 -8.84
CA SER A 203 8.75 -18.03 -9.25
C SER A 203 8.10 -18.24 -10.62
N ILE A 204 7.03 -17.52 -10.93
CA ILE A 204 6.36 -17.56 -12.25
C ILE A 204 7.29 -17.01 -13.33
N HIS A 205 8.02 -15.94 -13.07
CA HIS A 205 8.96 -15.39 -14.02
C HIS A 205 10.15 -16.33 -14.24
N TYR A 206 10.86 -16.71 -13.17
CA TYR A 206 12.07 -17.52 -13.25
C TYR A 206 11.80 -18.98 -13.64
N GLY A 207 10.59 -19.48 -13.43
CA GLY A 207 10.13 -20.81 -13.92
C GLY A 207 9.67 -20.82 -15.38
N GLY A 208 9.69 -19.68 -16.09
CA GLY A 208 9.13 -19.53 -17.43
C GLY A 208 10.15 -19.27 -18.53
N PRO A 209 9.69 -19.09 -19.78
CA PRO A 209 10.54 -18.83 -20.94
C PRO A 209 11.26 -17.47 -20.88
N ARG A 210 10.81 -16.56 -20.01
CA ARG A 210 11.39 -15.22 -19.82
C ARG A 210 12.38 -15.16 -18.66
N ARG A 211 12.82 -16.30 -18.10
CA ARG A 211 13.68 -16.37 -16.91
C ARG A 211 14.98 -15.57 -17.00
N ASP A 212 15.51 -15.42 -18.23
CA ASP A 212 16.74 -14.69 -18.52
C ASP A 212 16.49 -13.25 -19.04
N LYS A 213 15.23 -12.81 -19.01
CA LYS A 213 14.79 -11.46 -19.37
C LYS A 213 14.59 -10.60 -18.13
N PRO A 214 14.51 -9.25 -18.26
CA PRO A 214 14.30 -8.38 -17.11
C PRO A 214 13.07 -8.75 -16.29
N PHE A 215 13.21 -8.79 -14.97
CA PHE A 215 12.13 -8.83 -14.01
C PHE A 215 12.17 -7.54 -13.19
N LEU A 216 11.19 -6.69 -13.36
CA LEU A 216 11.07 -5.46 -12.60
C LEU A 216 9.84 -5.54 -11.70
N ALA A 217 9.98 -5.11 -10.46
CA ALA A 217 8.89 -5.09 -9.48
C ALA A 217 8.67 -3.66 -9.00
N GLN A 218 7.42 -3.23 -9.00
CA GLN A 218 7.00 -1.93 -8.49
C GLN A 218 5.85 -2.10 -7.53
N ASN A 219 6.06 -1.72 -6.26
CA ASN A 219 4.98 -1.58 -5.31
C ASN A 219 4.29 -0.22 -5.53
N CYS A 220 2.99 -0.26 -5.87
CA CYS A 220 2.21 0.94 -6.19
C CYS A 220 1.86 1.77 -4.94
N ALA A 221 1.81 1.14 -3.75
CA ALA A 221 1.52 1.83 -2.49
C ALA A 221 2.74 2.57 -1.92
N ALA A 222 3.96 2.16 -2.31
CA ALA A 222 5.19 2.72 -1.74
C ALA A 222 5.61 4.07 -2.34
N ILE A 223 4.94 4.52 -3.41
CA ILE A 223 5.34 5.70 -4.17
C ILE A 223 4.17 6.69 -4.28
N PRO A 224 4.41 7.99 -4.05
CA PRO A 224 3.40 9.02 -4.26
C PRO A 224 2.85 8.99 -5.69
N GLU A 225 1.54 9.22 -5.82
CA GLU A 225 0.79 9.22 -7.09
C GLU A 225 1.49 9.99 -8.20
N THR A 226 1.96 11.20 -7.88
CA THR A 226 2.59 12.13 -8.83
C THR A 226 3.92 11.64 -9.40
N LEU A 227 4.58 10.71 -8.72
CA LEU A 227 5.83 10.11 -9.17
C LEU A 227 5.61 8.78 -9.87
N LEU A 228 4.58 8.02 -9.47
CA LEU A 228 4.29 6.71 -10.02
C LEU A 228 4.07 6.75 -11.53
N GLU A 229 3.42 7.78 -12.04
CA GLU A 229 3.21 7.98 -13.48
C GLU A 229 4.52 8.08 -14.26
N GLY A 230 5.42 8.95 -13.81
CA GLY A 230 6.73 9.14 -14.46
C GLY A 230 7.62 7.90 -14.36
N ILE A 231 7.50 7.13 -13.28
CA ILE A 231 8.24 5.88 -13.09
C ILE A 231 7.75 4.80 -14.04
N LEU A 232 6.45 4.61 -14.14
CA LEU A 232 5.86 3.56 -14.98
C LEU A 232 6.03 3.85 -16.47
N PHE A 233 5.70 5.07 -16.90
CA PHE A 233 5.60 5.42 -18.32
C PHE A 233 6.80 6.20 -18.85
N GLY A 234 7.67 6.71 -17.96
CA GLY A 234 8.80 7.56 -18.34
C GLY A 234 8.41 9.03 -18.51
N THR A 235 9.41 9.89 -18.70
CA THR A 235 9.25 11.34 -18.85
C THR A 235 10.04 11.85 -20.04
N THR A 236 9.59 12.95 -20.65
CA THR A 236 10.35 13.73 -21.64
C THR A 236 10.82 15.04 -21.01
N LYS A 237 11.93 15.57 -21.54
CA LYS A 237 12.43 16.87 -21.10
C LYS A 237 11.36 17.94 -21.31
N GLY A 238 11.05 18.70 -20.25
CA GLY A 238 10.05 19.78 -20.32
C GLY A 238 8.60 19.32 -20.09
N SER A 239 8.31 18.05 -19.80
CA SER A 239 6.96 17.59 -19.44
C SER A 239 6.44 18.25 -18.16
N PHE A 240 7.34 18.58 -17.25
CA PHE A 240 7.15 19.46 -16.10
C PHE A 240 8.49 20.11 -15.75
N THR A 241 8.49 21.12 -14.90
CA THR A 241 9.71 21.84 -14.52
C THR A 241 10.75 20.88 -13.90
N GLY A 242 11.94 20.78 -14.52
CA GLY A 242 13.00 19.86 -14.09
C GLY A 242 12.84 18.42 -14.58
N ALA A 243 11.89 18.11 -15.46
CA ALA A 243 11.80 16.81 -16.11
C ALA A 243 13.00 16.59 -17.05
N ILE A 244 13.59 15.41 -16.94
CA ILE A 244 14.63 14.90 -17.85
C ILE A 244 14.03 13.80 -18.73
N ASP A 245 14.64 13.57 -19.89
CA ASP A 245 14.31 12.41 -20.71
C ASP A 245 14.69 11.14 -19.94
N ARG A 246 13.68 10.28 -19.68
CA ARG A 246 13.88 9.05 -18.96
C ARG A 246 12.94 7.95 -19.42
N ALA A 247 13.46 6.75 -19.61
CA ALA A 247 12.67 5.56 -19.89
C ALA A 247 11.89 5.13 -18.66
N GLY A 248 10.60 4.79 -18.85
CA GLY A 248 9.75 4.21 -17.79
C GLY A 248 9.98 2.71 -17.61
N LEU A 249 9.37 2.15 -16.55
CA LEU A 249 9.48 0.71 -16.26
C LEU A 249 8.94 -0.15 -17.39
N PHE A 250 7.94 0.29 -18.14
CA PHE A 250 7.44 -0.44 -19.32
C PHE A 250 8.48 -0.56 -20.42
N GLU A 251 9.27 0.49 -20.67
CA GLU A 251 10.37 0.45 -21.63
C GLU A 251 11.50 -0.45 -21.13
N GLN A 252 11.89 -0.31 -19.84
CA GLN A 252 12.97 -1.09 -19.22
C GLN A 252 12.62 -2.58 -19.11
N ALA A 253 11.35 -2.93 -18.87
CA ALA A 253 10.87 -4.31 -18.81
C ALA A 253 10.58 -4.93 -20.17
N ASN A 254 10.90 -4.25 -21.28
CA ASN A 254 10.57 -4.72 -22.62
C ASN A 254 11.18 -6.10 -22.91
N GLY A 255 10.36 -7.04 -23.38
CA GLY A 255 10.71 -8.44 -23.56
C GLY A 255 10.67 -9.29 -22.28
N GLY A 256 10.59 -8.66 -21.10
CA GLY A 256 10.61 -9.26 -19.77
C GLY A 256 9.25 -9.29 -19.06
N THR A 257 9.28 -9.15 -17.73
CA THR A 257 8.10 -9.18 -16.85
C THR A 257 8.10 -7.98 -15.92
N LEU A 258 6.97 -7.33 -15.77
CA LEU A 258 6.74 -6.26 -14.79
C LEU A 258 5.72 -6.75 -13.74
N LEU A 259 6.16 -6.77 -12.48
CA LEU A 259 5.30 -6.99 -11.32
C LEU A 259 4.77 -5.63 -10.84
N LEU A 260 3.45 -5.49 -10.81
CA LEU A 260 2.73 -4.38 -10.20
C LEU A 260 2.13 -4.87 -8.88
N ASP A 261 2.87 -4.64 -7.79
CA ASP A 261 2.46 -5.07 -6.45
C ASP A 261 1.50 -4.04 -5.85
N GLU A 262 0.42 -4.52 -5.22
CA GLU A 262 -0.66 -3.71 -4.64
C GLU A 262 -1.29 -2.73 -5.65
N ILE A 263 -1.71 -3.24 -6.82
CA ILE A 263 -2.24 -2.42 -7.93
C ILE A 263 -3.47 -1.58 -7.54
N SER A 264 -4.23 -1.98 -6.52
CA SER A 264 -5.37 -1.22 -5.98
C SER A 264 -4.97 0.12 -5.36
N ALA A 265 -3.70 0.29 -4.97
CA ALA A 265 -3.17 1.57 -4.50
C ALA A 265 -2.84 2.54 -5.65
N MET A 266 -2.87 2.06 -6.91
CA MET A 266 -2.66 2.92 -8.08
C MET A 266 -3.86 3.84 -8.28
N PRO A 267 -3.64 5.17 -8.49
CA PRO A 267 -4.71 6.11 -8.79
C PRO A 267 -5.56 5.70 -9.99
N TYR A 268 -6.86 5.96 -9.91
CA TYR A 268 -7.84 5.54 -10.90
C TYR A 268 -7.53 6.02 -12.32
N ASP A 269 -6.97 7.24 -12.45
CA ASP A 269 -6.54 7.81 -13.74
C ASP A 269 -5.33 7.06 -14.32
N LEU A 270 -4.37 6.66 -13.48
CA LEU A 270 -3.22 5.87 -13.92
C LEU A 270 -3.62 4.44 -14.32
N GLN A 271 -4.62 3.87 -13.67
CA GLN A 271 -5.19 2.59 -14.10
C GLN A 271 -5.75 2.66 -15.54
N SER A 272 -6.32 3.81 -15.94
CA SER A 272 -6.80 4.02 -17.32
C SER A 272 -5.64 4.07 -18.32
N LYS A 273 -4.52 4.71 -17.96
CA LYS A 273 -3.32 4.75 -18.80
C LYS A 273 -2.68 3.36 -18.91
N LEU A 274 -2.62 2.63 -17.80
CA LEU A 274 -2.16 1.25 -17.78
C LEU A 274 -2.99 0.36 -18.72
N LEU A 275 -4.32 0.47 -18.66
CA LEU A 275 -5.21 -0.29 -19.53
C LEU A 275 -4.90 -0.06 -21.01
N ARG A 276 -4.63 1.18 -21.43
CA ARG A 276 -4.23 1.50 -22.81
C ARG A 276 -2.93 0.81 -23.20
N VAL A 277 -1.91 0.84 -22.35
CA VAL A 277 -0.64 0.14 -22.63
C VAL A 277 -0.85 -1.37 -22.82
N LEU A 278 -1.73 -1.98 -21.99
CA LEU A 278 -2.07 -3.40 -22.09
C LEU A 278 -2.89 -3.77 -23.33
N GLN A 279 -3.63 -2.84 -23.90
CA GLN A 279 -4.45 -3.05 -25.10
C GLN A 279 -3.66 -2.82 -26.38
N GLU A 280 -2.85 -1.76 -26.39
CA GLU A 280 -2.23 -1.20 -27.58
C GLU A 280 -0.77 -1.63 -27.75
N ASN A 281 -0.14 -2.21 -26.68
CA ASN A 281 1.26 -2.64 -26.63
C ASN A 281 2.27 -1.53 -26.99
N TYR A 282 1.95 -0.29 -26.66
CA TYR A 282 2.90 0.80 -26.68
C TYR A 282 2.75 1.67 -25.42
N VAL A 283 3.82 2.36 -25.08
CA VAL A 283 3.86 3.35 -24.01
C VAL A 283 4.18 4.73 -24.59
N ARG A 284 3.59 5.77 -23.98
CA ARG A 284 3.90 7.16 -24.28
C ARG A 284 4.43 7.81 -23.02
N ARG A 285 5.62 8.41 -23.12
CA ARG A 285 6.22 9.13 -21.99
C ARG A 285 5.37 10.34 -21.60
N VAL A 286 5.38 10.68 -20.33
CA VAL A 286 4.70 11.88 -19.81
C VAL A 286 5.28 13.12 -20.53
N GLY A 287 4.41 13.96 -21.09
CA GLY A 287 4.79 15.12 -21.91
C GLY A 287 5.29 14.81 -23.32
N GLY A 288 5.39 13.52 -23.68
CA GLY A 288 5.82 13.08 -25.01
C GLY A 288 4.64 12.70 -25.92
N ASN A 289 4.88 12.78 -27.25
CA ASN A 289 3.90 12.38 -28.27
C ASN A 289 4.30 11.11 -29.03
N LYS A 290 5.48 10.53 -28.73
CA LYS A 290 6.00 9.35 -29.42
C LYS A 290 5.44 8.09 -28.79
N ASP A 291 4.87 7.21 -29.63
CA ASP A 291 4.46 5.86 -29.23
C ASP A 291 5.68 4.93 -29.29
N ILE A 292 5.98 4.32 -28.15
CA ILE A 292 7.13 3.43 -27.99
C ILE A 292 6.59 2.01 -27.81
N PRO A 293 6.77 1.10 -28.80
CA PRO A 293 6.26 -0.25 -28.70
C PRO A 293 6.95 -1.03 -27.59
N VAL A 294 6.14 -1.75 -26.77
CA VAL A 294 6.61 -2.57 -25.66
C VAL A 294 5.91 -3.92 -25.65
N LYS A 295 6.66 -4.97 -25.32
CA LYS A 295 6.13 -6.34 -25.13
C LYS A 295 6.47 -6.82 -23.72
N VAL A 296 5.66 -6.45 -22.74
CA VAL A 296 5.90 -6.75 -21.33
C VAL A 296 4.83 -7.72 -20.81
N ARG A 297 5.25 -8.78 -20.13
CA ARG A 297 4.34 -9.65 -19.38
C ARG A 297 4.01 -8.97 -18.05
N ILE A 298 2.73 -8.90 -17.70
CA ILE A 298 2.30 -8.29 -16.45
C ILE A 298 1.92 -9.37 -15.43
N ILE A 299 2.42 -9.19 -14.21
CA ILE A 299 1.93 -9.86 -13.01
C ILE A 299 1.42 -8.76 -12.08
N ALA A 300 0.16 -8.82 -11.68
CA ALA A 300 -0.44 -7.84 -10.77
C ALA A 300 -0.86 -8.52 -9.47
N THR A 301 -0.73 -7.84 -8.34
CA THR A 301 -1.15 -8.36 -7.05
C THR A 301 -2.13 -7.43 -6.35
N VAL A 302 -2.99 -8.02 -5.52
CA VAL A 302 -3.84 -7.30 -4.56
C VAL A 302 -3.86 -8.05 -3.23
N ASN A 303 -4.17 -7.34 -2.14
CA ASN A 303 -4.23 -7.88 -0.79
C ASN A 303 -5.67 -8.06 -0.27
N GLU A 304 -6.65 -7.54 -0.98
CA GLU A 304 -8.07 -7.64 -0.70
C GLU A 304 -8.83 -8.32 -1.85
N PRO A 305 -10.03 -8.89 -1.62
CA PRO A 305 -10.82 -9.49 -2.67
C PRO A 305 -11.07 -8.51 -3.83
N PRO A 306 -10.81 -8.91 -5.09
CA PRO A 306 -10.95 -8.00 -6.23
C PRO A 306 -12.36 -7.42 -6.38
N GLU A 307 -13.39 -8.18 -6.03
CA GLU A 307 -14.79 -7.78 -6.07
C GLU A 307 -15.05 -6.59 -5.13
N ASP A 308 -14.48 -6.64 -3.92
CA ASP A 308 -14.61 -5.59 -2.91
C ASP A 308 -13.90 -4.31 -3.38
N LEU A 309 -12.68 -4.46 -3.93
CA LEU A 309 -11.90 -3.34 -4.47
C LEU A 309 -12.61 -2.65 -5.64
N ILE A 310 -13.32 -3.40 -6.47
CA ILE A 310 -14.12 -2.85 -7.58
C ILE A 310 -15.33 -2.10 -7.03
N GLN A 311 -16.04 -2.65 -6.04
CA GLN A 311 -17.18 -1.99 -5.40
C GLN A 311 -16.79 -0.69 -4.69
N GLN A 312 -15.62 -0.67 -4.05
CA GLN A 312 -15.06 0.52 -3.39
C GLN A 312 -14.50 1.56 -4.37
N GLY A 313 -14.44 1.26 -5.66
CA GLY A 313 -13.86 2.15 -6.68
C GLY A 313 -12.33 2.25 -6.63
N MET A 314 -11.65 1.35 -5.92
CA MET A 314 -10.18 1.31 -5.85
C MET A 314 -9.56 0.54 -7.03
N LEU A 315 -10.30 -0.34 -7.67
CA LEU A 315 -9.87 -1.08 -8.86
C LEU A 315 -10.89 -0.95 -9.99
N ARG A 316 -10.44 -0.57 -11.18
CA ARG A 316 -11.31 -0.49 -12.37
C ARG A 316 -11.68 -1.89 -12.84
N LYS A 317 -12.96 -2.08 -13.10
CA LYS A 317 -13.51 -3.34 -13.60
C LYS A 317 -12.92 -3.75 -14.96
N ASP A 318 -12.72 -2.80 -15.87
CA ASP A 318 -12.14 -3.04 -17.20
C ASP A 318 -10.66 -3.46 -17.11
N LEU A 319 -9.89 -2.83 -16.24
CA LEU A 319 -8.50 -3.19 -15.99
C LEU A 319 -8.39 -4.58 -15.35
N TYR A 320 -9.24 -4.88 -14.36
CA TYR A 320 -9.26 -6.18 -13.70
C TYR A 320 -9.45 -7.31 -14.73
N TYR A 321 -10.45 -7.23 -15.62
CA TYR A 321 -10.67 -8.26 -16.63
C TYR A 321 -9.52 -8.37 -17.65
N ARG A 322 -8.81 -7.30 -17.91
CA ARG A 322 -7.63 -7.33 -18.79
C ARG A 322 -6.43 -8.01 -18.15
N LEU A 323 -6.24 -7.84 -16.86
CA LEU A 323 -5.15 -8.42 -16.08
C LEU A 323 -5.43 -9.86 -15.64
N ASN A 324 -6.67 -10.17 -15.29
CA ASN A 324 -7.09 -11.45 -14.72
C ASN A 324 -7.32 -12.52 -15.80
N VAL A 325 -6.29 -12.77 -16.64
CA VAL A 325 -6.30 -13.90 -17.60
C VAL A 325 -6.03 -15.20 -16.86
N ILE A 326 -5.05 -15.21 -15.96
CA ILE A 326 -4.79 -16.31 -15.05
C ILE A 326 -4.92 -15.80 -13.63
N ASN A 327 -5.90 -16.33 -12.90
CA ASN A 327 -6.12 -16.02 -11.49
C ASN A 327 -5.36 -16.99 -10.60
N ILE A 328 -4.62 -16.46 -9.62
CA ILE A 328 -3.96 -17.22 -8.56
C ILE A 328 -4.41 -16.62 -7.22
N SER A 329 -5.20 -17.40 -6.46
CA SER A 329 -5.64 -17.03 -5.13
C SER A 329 -4.83 -17.82 -4.10
N ILE A 330 -4.01 -17.12 -3.31
CA ILE A 330 -3.16 -17.73 -2.28
C ILE A 330 -3.94 -17.75 -0.98
N PRO A 331 -4.21 -18.94 -0.40
CA PRO A 331 -4.95 -19.05 0.85
C PRO A 331 -4.19 -18.43 2.02
N ALA A 332 -4.92 -17.84 2.96
CA ALA A 332 -4.36 -17.36 4.21
C ALA A 332 -3.76 -18.53 5.03
N LEU A 333 -2.77 -18.23 5.89
CA LEU A 333 -2.08 -19.27 6.66
C LEU A 333 -3.03 -20.03 7.60
N ARG A 334 -4.05 -19.35 8.15
CA ARG A 334 -5.10 -19.97 8.96
C ARG A 334 -5.96 -20.99 8.20
N GLU A 335 -5.98 -20.97 6.88
CA GLU A 335 -6.70 -21.91 6.02
C GLU A 335 -5.84 -23.13 5.64
N ARG A 336 -4.53 -23.07 5.96
CA ARG A 336 -3.54 -24.12 5.69
C ARG A 336 -2.62 -24.35 6.89
N THR A 337 -3.23 -24.53 8.05
CA THR A 337 -2.50 -24.75 9.33
C THR A 337 -1.57 -25.95 9.30
N ASP A 338 -1.81 -26.91 8.38
CA ASP A 338 -0.94 -28.07 8.13
C ASP A 338 0.44 -27.67 7.59
N ASP A 339 0.58 -26.48 7.03
CA ASP A 339 1.87 -25.97 6.51
C ASP A 339 2.72 -25.36 7.63
N ILE A 340 2.14 -25.03 8.79
CA ILE A 340 2.83 -24.35 9.88
C ILE A 340 4.06 -25.12 10.38
N PRO A 341 4.00 -26.45 10.61
CA PRO A 341 5.19 -27.21 11.06
C PRO A 341 6.37 -27.07 10.09
N VAL A 342 6.14 -27.32 8.80
CA VAL A 342 7.19 -27.24 7.76
C VAL A 342 7.76 -25.83 7.62
N LEU A 343 6.91 -24.82 7.70
CA LEU A 343 7.35 -23.42 7.66
C LEU A 343 8.16 -23.04 8.90
N ALA A 344 7.71 -23.46 10.09
CA ALA A 344 8.41 -23.18 11.35
C ALA A 344 9.81 -23.81 11.38
N GLU A 345 9.96 -25.06 10.93
CA GLU A 345 11.26 -25.72 10.81
C GLU A 345 12.21 -25.01 9.85
N ARG A 346 11.70 -24.58 8.68
CA ARG A 346 12.48 -23.81 7.70
C ARG A 346 12.93 -22.46 8.23
N PHE A 347 12.06 -21.76 8.93
CA PHE A 347 12.41 -20.50 9.56
C PHE A 347 13.39 -20.69 10.70
N LEU A 348 13.23 -21.76 11.50
CA LEU A 348 14.20 -22.14 12.54
C LEU A 348 15.59 -22.34 11.94
N GLU A 349 15.73 -23.14 10.89
CA GLU A 349 16.99 -23.38 10.20
C GLU A 349 17.61 -22.08 9.65
N LYS A 350 16.79 -21.24 9.01
CA LYS A 350 17.21 -19.95 8.45
C LYS A 350 17.77 -19.03 9.52
N HIS A 351 17.06 -18.87 10.63
CA HIS A 351 17.42 -17.93 11.69
C HIS A 351 18.52 -18.48 12.61
N ASN A 352 18.62 -19.80 12.81
CA ASN A 352 19.80 -20.42 13.44
C ASN A 352 21.11 -20.04 12.74
N LYS A 353 21.14 -20.15 11.40
CA LYS A 353 22.32 -19.75 10.60
C LYS A 353 22.63 -18.26 10.75
N ARG A 354 21.59 -17.42 10.79
CA ARG A 354 21.74 -15.97 10.89
C ARG A 354 22.24 -15.50 12.25
N PHE A 355 21.70 -16.08 13.34
CA PHE A 355 22.01 -15.68 14.72
C PHE A 355 23.04 -16.57 15.39
N GLN A 356 23.60 -17.56 14.67
CA GLN A 356 24.57 -18.53 15.17
C GLN A 356 24.06 -19.26 16.42
N LYS A 357 22.78 -19.69 16.38
CA LYS A 357 22.11 -20.46 17.43
C LYS A 357 22.03 -21.94 17.04
N GLU A 358 21.81 -22.80 18.05
CA GLU A 358 21.79 -24.26 17.89
C GLU A 358 20.46 -24.88 18.35
N LEU A 359 19.34 -24.30 17.93
CA LEU A 359 18.04 -24.91 18.17
C LEU A 359 17.78 -25.96 17.08
N TRP A 360 17.57 -27.21 17.49
CA TRP A 360 17.47 -28.33 16.53
C TRP A 360 16.06 -28.60 16.04
N MET A 361 15.03 -28.28 16.86
CA MET A 361 13.66 -28.58 16.55
C MET A 361 12.68 -27.64 17.26
N VAL A 362 11.46 -27.63 16.75
CA VAL A 362 10.29 -27.01 17.42
C VAL A 362 9.52 -28.10 18.13
N SER A 363 9.20 -27.93 19.43
CA SER A 363 8.46 -28.95 20.17
C SER A 363 7.02 -29.09 19.70
N ASP A 364 6.41 -30.27 19.89
CA ASP A 364 5.02 -30.53 19.50
C ASP A 364 4.02 -29.58 20.19
N GLU A 365 4.29 -29.18 21.44
CA GLU A 365 3.48 -28.18 22.15
C GLU A 365 3.59 -26.81 21.52
N ALA A 366 4.78 -26.42 21.10
CA ALA A 366 5.01 -25.16 20.38
C ALA A 366 4.30 -25.16 19.01
N ILE A 367 4.37 -26.26 18.25
CA ILE A 367 3.64 -26.43 16.99
C ILE A 367 2.13 -26.32 17.23
N LYS A 368 1.58 -27.01 18.21
CA LYS A 368 0.14 -26.93 18.54
C LYS A 368 -0.30 -25.52 18.92
N LYS A 369 0.56 -24.77 19.61
CA LYS A 369 0.29 -23.38 19.95
C LYS A 369 0.33 -22.49 18.70
N LEU A 370 1.33 -22.67 17.83
CA LEU A 370 1.44 -21.97 16.55
C LEU A 370 0.23 -22.24 15.65
N GLN A 371 -0.26 -23.47 15.56
CA GLN A 371 -1.41 -23.85 14.74
C GLN A 371 -2.76 -23.25 15.21
N LYS A 372 -2.86 -22.82 16.48
CA LYS A 372 -4.06 -22.21 17.03
C LYS A 372 -4.17 -20.71 16.78
N TYR A 373 -3.13 -20.09 16.27
CA TYR A 373 -3.08 -18.64 16.03
C TYR A 373 -3.59 -18.28 14.64
N ASP A 374 -4.30 -17.16 14.49
CA ASP A 374 -4.98 -16.76 13.24
C ASP A 374 -4.06 -16.10 12.19
N TYR A 375 -2.87 -15.66 12.57
CA TYR A 375 -1.87 -15.02 11.70
C TYR A 375 -2.43 -13.89 10.82
N PRO A 376 -2.82 -12.73 11.35
CA PRO A 376 -3.24 -11.60 10.54
C PRO A 376 -2.15 -11.11 9.56
N GLY A 377 -0.88 -11.32 9.87
CA GLY A 377 0.27 -11.08 8.99
C GLY A 377 0.76 -12.33 8.24
N ASN A 378 0.00 -13.43 8.27
CA ASN A 378 0.24 -14.68 7.55
C ASN A 378 1.66 -15.25 7.77
N VAL A 379 2.32 -15.71 6.70
CA VAL A 379 3.64 -16.34 6.75
C VAL A 379 4.72 -15.37 7.24
N ARG A 380 4.59 -14.07 6.94
CA ARG A 380 5.51 -13.05 7.43
C ARG A 380 5.45 -12.91 8.95
N GLU A 381 4.27 -13.01 9.53
CA GLU A 381 4.11 -12.97 10.99
C GLU A 381 4.65 -14.23 11.65
N LEU A 382 4.40 -15.42 11.08
CA LEU A 382 5.00 -16.67 11.56
C LEU A 382 6.54 -16.59 11.54
N GLU A 383 7.11 -16.10 10.44
CA GLU A 383 8.55 -15.91 10.34
C GLU A 383 9.09 -14.96 11.42
N ASN A 384 8.41 -13.83 11.66
CA ASN A 384 8.78 -12.87 12.70
C ASN A 384 8.72 -13.49 14.10
N ILE A 385 7.70 -14.29 14.41
CA ILE A 385 7.59 -15.01 15.70
C ILE A 385 8.77 -15.96 15.89
N ILE A 386 9.11 -16.74 14.88
CA ILE A 386 10.26 -17.67 14.95
C ILE A 386 11.57 -16.89 15.02
N GLU A 387 11.77 -15.83 14.21
CA GLU A 387 12.95 -14.98 14.25
C GLU A 387 13.18 -14.39 15.64
N GLN A 388 12.13 -13.80 16.23
CA GLN A 388 12.18 -13.24 17.57
C GLN A 388 12.56 -14.30 18.60
N THR A 389 11.90 -15.46 18.54
CA THR A 389 12.16 -16.56 19.48
C THR A 389 13.61 -17.05 19.38
N VAL A 390 14.11 -17.28 18.17
CA VAL A 390 15.51 -17.70 17.94
C VAL A 390 16.49 -16.64 18.40
N SER A 391 16.23 -15.37 18.15
CA SER A 391 17.12 -14.29 18.56
C SER A 391 17.27 -14.17 20.07
N MET A 392 16.20 -14.48 20.82
CA MET A 392 16.15 -14.41 22.28
C MET A 392 16.57 -15.71 22.99
N ALA A 393 16.70 -16.83 22.28
CA ALA A 393 17.19 -18.07 22.83
C ALA A 393 18.64 -17.90 23.30
N ASP A 394 18.97 -18.44 24.48
CA ASP A 394 20.35 -18.37 25.05
C ASP A 394 21.05 -19.73 24.95
N LYS A 395 20.68 -20.69 25.79
CA LYS A 395 21.30 -22.04 25.85
C LYS A 395 20.33 -23.17 25.46
N GLU A 396 19.17 -22.80 25.01
CA GLU A 396 18.14 -23.76 24.63
C GLU A 396 18.50 -24.40 23.28
N HIS A 397 18.23 -25.72 23.20
CA HIS A 397 18.39 -26.48 21.96
C HIS A 397 17.06 -26.87 21.33
N VAL A 398 15.93 -26.62 22.01
CA VAL A 398 14.57 -26.90 21.52
C VAL A 398 13.71 -25.67 21.69
N LEU A 399 13.03 -25.27 20.62
CA LEU A 399 12.05 -24.20 20.65
C LEU A 399 10.76 -24.73 21.31
N THR A 400 10.60 -24.40 22.59
CA THR A 400 9.44 -24.82 23.38
C THR A 400 8.32 -23.78 23.36
N GLU A 401 7.12 -24.18 23.78
CA GLU A 401 5.97 -23.27 23.91
C GLU A 401 6.26 -22.04 24.79
N LYS A 402 7.09 -22.21 25.83
CA LYS A 402 7.45 -21.14 26.78
C LYS A 402 8.34 -20.07 26.17
N LEU A 403 9.17 -20.44 25.19
CA LEU A 403 10.04 -19.53 24.47
C LEU A 403 9.30 -18.72 23.38
N LEU A 404 8.16 -19.23 22.90
CA LEU A 404 7.37 -18.55 21.88
C LEU A 404 6.86 -17.20 22.40
N SER A 405 7.44 -16.14 21.85
CA SER A 405 6.99 -14.76 22.05
C SER A 405 5.85 -14.46 21.06
N MET A 406 4.66 -14.96 21.36
CA MET A 406 3.49 -14.68 20.54
C MET A 406 2.81 -13.39 21.02
N PRO A 407 2.29 -12.57 20.10
CA PRO A 407 1.43 -11.46 20.49
C PRO A 407 0.29 -12.01 21.38
N GLU A 408 0.02 -11.33 22.48
CA GLU A 408 -1.19 -11.62 23.24
C GLU A 408 -2.34 -11.54 22.25
N THR A 409 -3.03 -12.66 22.04
CA THR A 409 -4.16 -12.73 21.14
C THR A 409 -5.20 -11.76 21.64
N GLY A 410 -5.13 -10.53 21.15
CA GLY A 410 -6.30 -9.67 21.19
C GLY A 410 -7.38 -10.51 20.55
N ARG A 411 -8.34 -10.96 21.37
CA ARG A 411 -9.53 -11.65 20.88
C ARG A 411 -10.02 -10.83 19.69
N ARG A 412 -9.71 -11.28 18.47
CA ARG A 412 -10.54 -10.84 17.35
C ARG A 412 -11.94 -11.20 17.79
N VAL A 413 -12.71 -10.18 18.11
CA VAL A 413 -14.17 -10.33 18.08
C VAL A 413 -14.41 -10.83 16.67
N LYS A 414 -14.64 -12.15 16.51
CA LYS A 414 -15.17 -12.70 15.27
C LYS A 414 -16.36 -11.81 15.00
N ARG A 415 -16.26 -10.92 13.99
CA ARG A 415 -17.47 -10.27 13.50
C ARG A 415 -18.37 -11.44 13.16
N PRO A 416 -19.56 -11.53 13.73
CA PRO A 416 -20.48 -12.58 13.36
C PRO A 416 -20.65 -12.43 11.86
N GLU A 417 -20.29 -13.47 11.09
CA GLU A 417 -20.75 -13.64 9.73
C GLU A 417 -22.26 -13.78 9.87
N PHE A 418 -22.95 -12.70 9.59
CA PHE A 418 -24.38 -12.72 9.42
C PHE A 418 -24.63 -13.20 7.99
N ASP A 419 -24.73 -14.50 7.80
CA ASP A 419 -25.33 -15.03 6.60
C ASP A 419 -26.81 -14.65 6.65
N TYR A 420 -27.19 -13.68 5.81
CA TYR A 420 -28.60 -13.33 5.64
C TYR A 420 -29.30 -14.48 4.92
N ASP A 421 -30.19 -15.15 5.62
CA ASP A 421 -31.09 -16.17 5.10
C ASP A 421 -32.49 -15.55 5.02
N ALA A 422 -33.02 -15.40 3.78
CA ALA A 422 -34.30 -14.77 3.52
C ALA A 422 -35.49 -15.50 4.17
N ASP A 423 -35.32 -16.80 4.48
CA ASP A 423 -36.36 -17.64 5.09
C ASP A 423 -36.33 -17.63 6.61
N ARG A 424 -35.36 -16.96 7.23
CA ARG A 424 -35.19 -16.91 8.68
C ARG A 424 -35.75 -15.62 9.29
N PRO A 425 -36.70 -15.67 10.23
CA PRO A 425 -37.27 -14.49 10.89
C PRO A 425 -36.21 -13.68 11.67
N LEU A 426 -36.34 -12.35 11.68
CA LEU A 426 -35.42 -11.45 12.40
C LEU A 426 -35.29 -11.79 13.88
N ASP A 427 -36.40 -12.19 14.53
CA ASP A 427 -36.41 -12.54 15.95
C ASP A 427 -35.52 -13.74 16.26
N GLU A 428 -35.40 -14.72 15.36
CA GLU A 428 -34.49 -15.85 15.51
C GLU A 428 -33.02 -15.45 15.42
N TYR A 429 -32.67 -14.46 14.57
CA TYR A 429 -31.33 -13.90 14.54
C TYR A 429 -30.99 -13.18 15.84
N LEU A 430 -31.91 -12.36 16.33
CA LEU A 430 -31.74 -11.61 17.57
C LEU A 430 -31.61 -12.57 18.77
N ASP A 431 -32.42 -13.61 18.83
CA ASP A 431 -32.38 -14.64 19.89
C ASP A 431 -31.03 -15.38 19.85
N ALA A 432 -30.53 -15.78 18.70
CA ALA A 432 -29.25 -16.48 18.58
C ALA A 432 -28.05 -15.58 19.00
N ILE A 433 -28.09 -14.29 18.69
CA ILE A 433 -27.06 -13.33 19.10
C ILE A 433 -27.12 -13.11 20.62
N GLU A 434 -28.32 -12.91 21.14
CA GLU A 434 -28.53 -12.68 22.56
C GLU A 434 -28.10 -13.89 23.40
N GLU A 435 -28.47 -15.11 22.98
CA GLU A 435 -28.04 -16.35 23.62
C GLU A 435 -26.51 -16.44 23.66
N ARG A 436 -25.83 -16.13 22.56
CA ARG A 436 -24.36 -16.19 22.48
C ARG A 436 -23.71 -15.19 23.43
N ILE A 437 -24.15 -13.92 23.42
CA ILE A 437 -23.63 -12.86 24.28
C ILE A 437 -23.80 -13.25 25.76
N ILE A 438 -24.95 -13.83 26.13
CA ILE A 438 -25.23 -14.28 27.49
C ILE A 438 -24.31 -15.44 27.89
N LYS A 439 -24.08 -16.42 27.00
CA LYS A 439 -23.15 -17.53 27.24
C LYS A 439 -21.73 -17.06 27.45
N GLU A 440 -21.24 -16.13 26.58
CA GLU A 440 -19.92 -15.57 26.70
C GLU A 440 -19.73 -14.78 27.99
N ALA A 441 -20.73 -14.00 28.40
CA ALA A 441 -20.68 -13.27 29.66
C ALA A 441 -20.67 -14.22 30.89
N LEU A 442 -21.38 -15.34 30.85
CA LEU A 442 -21.36 -16.34 31.94
C LEU A 442 -19.99 -17.02 32.01
N VAL A 443 -19.40 -17.37 30.88
CA VAL A 443 -18.05 -17.98 30.85
C VAL A 443 -17.02 -17.01 31.39
N ALA A 444 -17.07 -15.71 31.00
CA ALA A 444 -16.14 -14.70 31.45
C ALA A 444 -16.18 -14.44 32.98
N TRP A 445 -17.31 -14.77 33.65
CA TRP A 445 -17.50 -14.57 35.08
C TRP A 445 -17.76 -15.87 35.83
N ASP A 446 -17.21 -17.02 35.37
CA ASP A 446 -17.25 -18.34 36.01
C ASP A 446 -18.65 -18.74 36.44
N GLY A 447 -19.68 -18.45 35.65
CA GLY A 447 -21.08 -18.77 35.95
C GLY A 447 -21.74 -17.85 36.97
N ASN A 448 -21.09 -16.78 37.43
CA ASN A 448 -21.66 -15.85 38.41
C ASN A 448 -22.69 -14.93 37.75
N ILE A 449 -23.97 -15.26 37.89
CA ILE A 449 -25.11 -14.55 37.28
C ILE A 449 -25.15 -13.05 37.66
N THR A 450 -24.76 -12.69 38.88
CA THR A 450 -24.81 -11.30 39.34
C THR A 450 -23.73 -10.46 38.65
N LYS A 451 -22.52 -11.00 38.58
CA LYS A 451 -21.41 -10.33 37.87
C LYS A 451 -21.66 -10.25 36.36
N ALA A 452 -22.15 -11.31 35.74
CA ALA A 452 -22.52 -11.34 34.35
C ALA A 452 -23.65 -10.34 33.99
N ALA A 453 -24.68 -10.27 34.84
CA ALA A 453 -25.76 -9.29 34.67
C ALA A 453 -25.26 -7.85 34.75
N ASN A 454 -24.37 -7.55 35.67
CA ASN A 454 -23.75 -6.21 35.80
C ASN A 454 -22.86 -5.89 34.55
N ALA A 455 -22.08 -6.84 34.06
CA ALA A 455 -21.27 -6.70 32.89
C ALA A 455 -22.12 -6.45 31.63
N LEU A 456 -23.28 -7.07 31.51
CA LEU A 456 -24.26 -6.90 30.44
C LEU A 456 -25.16 -5.65 30.67
N GLN A 457 -25.01 -4.95 31.77
CA GLN A 457 -25.82 -3.77 32.15
C GLN A 457 -27.33 -4.06 32.20
N ILE A 458 -27.71 -5.29 32.59
CA ILE A 458 -29.11 -5.70 32.75
C ILE A 458 -29.37 -6.12 34.20
N LYS A 459 -30.66 -6.11 34.60
CA LYS A 459 -31.06 -6.59 35.93
C LYS A 459 -30.82 -8.09 36.05
N ARG A 460 -30.37 -8.58 37.23
CA ARG A 460 -30.15 -9.98 37.48
C ARG A 460 -31.37 -10.84 37.16
N GLN A 461 -32.60 -10.36 37.49
CA GLN A 461 -33.86 -11.07 37.18
C GLN A 461 -34.07 -11.20 35.66
N THR A 462 -33.74 -10.17 34.89
CA THR A 462 -33.79 -10.18 33.42
C THR A 462 -32.86 -11.24 32.84
N LEU A 463 -31.60 -11.30 33.35
CA LEU A 463 -30.68 -12.34 32.93
C LEU A 463 -31.17 -13.75 33.29
N GLN A 464 -31.72 -13.96 34.52
CA GLN A 464 -32.29 -15.23 34.89
C GLN A 464 -33.46 -15.67 34.00
N HIS A 465 -34.31 -14.74 33.60
CA HIS A 465 -35.41 -15.04 32.66
C HIS A 465 -34.87 -15.44 31.27
N LYS A 466 -33.85 -14.73 30.76
CA LYS A 466 -33.21 -15.06 29.50
C LYS A 466 -32.48 -16.39 29.53
N LEU A 467 -31.81 -16.72 30.63
CA LEU A 467 -31.17 -18.04 30.82
C LEU A 467 -32.16 -19.18 30.77
N LYS A 468 -33.37 -18.99 31.30
CA LYS A 468 -34.47 -19.97 31.18
C LYS A 468 -35.01 -20.05 29.76
N LYS A 469 -35.16 -18.91 29.09
CA LYS A 469 -35.63 -18.83 27.67
C LYS A 469 -34.71 -19.64 26.75
N TYR A 470 -33.39 -19.53 26.94
CA TYR A 470 -32.39 -20.15 26.05
C TYR A 470 -31.85 -21.48 26.56
N HIS A 471 -32.45 -22.08 27.60
CA HIS A 471 -32.07 -23.39 28.20
C HIS A 471 -30.57 -23.52 28.51
N VAL A 472 -29.90 -22.44 28.92
CA VAL A 472 -28.46 -22.39 29.11
C VAL A 472 -27.99 -23.26 30.30
N PHE A 473 -28.89 -23.66 31.23
CA PHE A 473 -28.58 -24.48 32.37
C PHE A 473 -28.86 -25.99 32.17
N ASP A 474 -29.40 -26.43 31.04
CA ASP A 474 -29.69 -27.85 30.78
C ASP A 474 -28.48 -28.62 30.23
N MET A 475 -27.32 -28.00 30.10
CA MET A 475 -26.07 -28.70 29.84
C MET A 475 -25.33 -29.02 31.17
N LYS A 476 -25.58 -30.15 31.73
CA LYS A 476 -24.72 -30.86 32.68
C LYS A 476 -23.80 -31.82 31.95
#